data_c4643fb5cbd881932923f20399832c15
#
_entry.id   c4643fb5cbd881932923f20399832c15
#
_cell.length_a   1.000
_cell.length_b   1.000
_cell.length_c   1.000
_cell.angle_alpha   90.00
_cell.angle_beta   90.00
_cell.angle_gamma   90.00
#
_symmetry.space_group_name_H-M   'P 1'
#
loop_
_entity.id
_entity.type
_entity.pdbx_description
1 polymer ?
#
loop_
_entity_poly.entity_id
_entity_poly.type
_entity_poly.pdbx_seq_one_letter_code
_entity_poly.pdbx_strand_id
1 'polypeptide(L)'
;IYVRSEQEQKICFVLSSLGVQFRYEEPYEHPVADAMHSQYKPDFSIHFERDGKPQRLYLEHFGVDEHGLVPAWFAKDRNISYEEANQKYNDGIAWKRAVHEKFGTKLIMTSSADFYRSDIRETLKRLLLDAGVPLQERTDVELYSMVLPEGSKQEKAFIRLIATFVTLLKSSCRSLKDVLKQTNEADDRRSEFVVKNIFRPVYE
;
A
#
# COMPACT_ATOMS: atom_id res chain seq x y z
N ILE A 1 8.52 5.68 -4.16
CA ILE A 1 7.60 5.04 -5.14
C ILE A 1 6.30 5.83 -5.09
N TYR A 2 5.81 6.24 -6.24
CA TYR A 2 4.49 6.86 -6.36
C TYR A 2 3.47 5.75 -6.63
N VAL A 3 2.49 5.57 -5.75
CA VAL A 3 1.46 4.53 -5.85
C VAL A 3 0.08 5.16 -6.04
N ARG A 4 -0.88 4.40 -6.58
CA ARG A 4 -2.19 4.93 -6.98
C ARG A 4 -3.20 5.01 -5.83
N SER A 5 -3.02 4.22 -4.77
CA SER A 5 -3.96 4.20 -3.65
C SER A 5 -3.25 4.15 -2.29
N GLU A 6 -3.97 4.56 -1.22
CA GLU A 6 -3.48 4.46 0.15
C GLU A 6 -3.29 3.00 0.58
N GLN A 7 -4.12 2.07 0.09
CA GLN A 7 -4.00 0.65 0.40
C GLN A 7 -2.75 0.05 -0.24
N GLU A 8 -2.45 0.38 -1.50
CA GLU A 8 -1.19 -0.01 -2.14
C GLU A 8 0.03 0.59 -1.44
N GLN A 9 -0.06 1.83 -0.94
CA GLN A 9 1.00 2.44 -0.14
C GLN A 9 1.28 1.64 1.14
N LYS A 10 0.23 1.20 1.84
CA LYS A 10 0.36 0.34 3.01
C LYS A 10 0.98 -1.01 2.65
N ILE A 11 0.58 -1.61 1.52
CA ILE A 11 1.18 -2.85 1.01
C ILE A 11 2.68 -2.65 0.72
N CYS A 12 3.07 -1.56 0.05
CA CYS A 12 4.49 -1.21 -0.15
C CYS A 12 5.26 -1.17 1.17
N PHE A 13 4.69 -0.52 2.18
CA PHE A 13 5.31 -0.43 3.50
C PHE A 13 5.47 -1.81 4.15
N VAL A 14 4.42 -2.62 4.12
CA VAL A 14 4.44 -3.98 4.67
C VAL A 14 5.47 -4.85 3.95
N LEU A 15 5.49 -4.87 2.62
CA LEU A 15 6.48 -5.61 1.84
C LEU A 15 7.91 -5.17 2.18
N SER A 16 8.13 -3.86 2.30
CA SER A 16 9.41 -3.30 2.71
C SER A 16 9.81 -3.73 4.12
N SER A 17 8.86 -3.72 5.07
CA SER A 17 9.10 -4.13 6.45
C SER A 17 9.38 -5.62 6.60
N LEU A 18 8.82 -6.44 5.73
CA LEU A 18 9.09 -7.88 5.65
C LEU A 18 10.38 -8.22 4.87
N GLY A 19 11.12 -7.21 4.40
CA GLY A 19 12.37 -7.39 3.66
C GLY A 19 12.20 -7.91 2.25
N VAL A 20 10.99 -7.85 1.71
CA VAL A 20 10.66 -8.36 0.37
C VAL A 20 11.16 -7.38 -0.70
N GLN A 21 11.81 -7.91 -1.72
CA GLN A 21 12.19 -7.15 -2.91
C GLN A 21 11.04 -7.16 -3.90
N PHE A 22 10.56 -5.98 -4.29
CA PHE A 22 9.46 -5.86 -5.24
C PHE A 22 9.65 -4.68 -6.19
N ARG A 23 8.94 -4.72 -7.31
CA ARG A 23 8.75 -3.61 -8.25
C ARG A 23 7.27 -3.33 -8.40
N TYR A 24 6.92 -2.06 -8.38
CA TYR A 24 5.55 -1.58 -8.54
C TYR A 24 5.25 -1.34 -10.02
N GLU A 25 4.12 -1.88 -10.53
CA GLU A 25 3.66 -1.78 -11.92
C GLU A 25 4.73 -2.14 -12.97
N GLU A 26 5.58 -3.11 -12.67
CA GLU A 26 6.51 -3.67 -13.65
C GLU A 26 5.70 -4.37 -14.77
N PRO A 27 6.02 -4.16 -16.05
CA PRO A 27 5.36 -4.90 -17.12
C PRO A 27 5.46 -6.41 -16.91
N TYR A 28 4.31 -7.08 -17.07
CA TYR A 28 4.24 -8.54 -16.98
C TYR A 28 5.20 -9.18 -18.00
N GLU A 29 5.86 -10.26 -17.63
CA GLU A 29 6.93 -10.89 -18.43
C GLU A 29 6.47 -11.50 -19.77
N HIS A 30 5.19 -11.80 -19.89
CA HIS A 30 4.61 -12.32 -21.12
C HIS A 30 3.84 -11.25 -21.87
N PRO A 31 3.87 -11.21 -23.21
CA PRO A 31 3.06 -10.30 -24.00
C PRO A 31 1.59 -10.74 -23.93
N VAL A 32 0.74 -9.90 -23.37
CA VAL A 32 -0.69 -10.16 -23.19
C VAL A 32 -1.57 -9.02 -23.72
N ALA A 33 -0.95 -8.03 -24.34
CA ALA A 33 -1.69 -6.97 -25.01
C ALA A 33 -2.47 -7.53 -26.20
N ASP A 34 -3.74 -7.14 -26.30
CA ASP A 34 -4.63 -7.46 -27.41
C ASP A 34 -5.50 -6.24 -27.79
N ALA A 35 -6.51 -6.44 -28.61
CA ALA A 35 -7.41 -5.36 -29.04
C ALA A 35 -8.22 -4.75 -27.86
N MET A 36 -8.41 -5.47 -26.77
CA MET A 36 -9.21 -5.08 -25.62
C MET A 36 -8.36 -4.66 -24.41
N HIS A 37 -7.12 -5.16 -24.31
CA HIS A 37 -6.26 -4.99 -23.15
C HIS A 37 -4.89 -4.44 -23.56
N SER A 38 -4.42 -3.43 -22.84
CA SER A 38 -3.03 -2.99 -22.90
C SER A 38 -2.12 -4.03 -22.23
N GLN A 39 -0.79 -3.88 -22.43
CA GLN A 39 0.17 -4.73 -21.73
C GLN A 39 -0.05 -4.67 -20.22
N TYR A 40 -0.24 -5.84 -19.63
CA TYR A 40 -0.52 -5.99 -18.21
C TYR A 40 0.66 -5.55 -17.34
N LYS A 41 0.34 -4.87 -16.27
CA LYS A 41 1.27 -4.47 -15.22
C LYS A 41 0.64 -4.85 -13.89
N PRO A 42 1.08 -5.96 -13.27
CA PRO A 42 0.68 -6.31 -11.92
C PRO A 42 0.99 -5.19 -10.94
N ASP A 43 0.20 -5.03 -9.88
CA ASP A 43 0.46 -4.02 -8.87
C ASP A 43 1.87 -4.20 -8.28
N PHE A 44 2.26 -5.45 -7.99
CA PHE A 44 3.61 -5.76 -7.48
C PHE A 44 4.17 -7.01 -8.13
N SER A 45 5.41 -6.90 -8.60
CA SER A 45 6.26 -8.04 -9.00
C SER A 45 7.29 -8.28 -7.92
N ILE A 46 7.21 -9.42 -7.25
CA ILE A 46 8.08 -9.82 -6.15
C ILE A 46 9.18 -10.74 -6.69
N HIS A 47 10.43 -10.35 -6.47
CA HIS A 47 11.61 -11.09 -6.93
C HIS A 47 12.33 -11.70 -5.73
N PHE A 48 12.59 -13.00 -5.78
CA PHE A 48 13.29 -13.70 -4.72
C PHE A 48 14.10 -14.87 -5.29
N GLU A 49 14.97 -15.42 -4.48
CA GLU A 49 15.75 -16.61 -4.83
C GLU A 49 15.26 -17.79 -3.98
N ARG A 50 15.12 -18.94 -4.62
CA ARG A 50 14.82 -20.20 -3.96
C ARG A 50 15.66 -21.32 -4.56
N ASP A 51 16.41 -22.03 -3.71
CA ASP A 51 17.32 -23.12 -4.12
C ASP A 51 18.32 -22.69 -5.21
N GLY A 52 18.87 -21.47 -5.08
CA GLY A 52 19.82 -20.88 -6.03
C GLY A 52 19.20 -20.49 -7.38
N LYS A 53 17.87 -20.44 -7.49
CA LYS A 53 17.17 -20.08 -8.72
C LYS A 53 16.31 -18.84 -8.50
N PRO A 54 16.35 -17.87 -9.45
CA PRO A 54 15.48 -16.71 -9.39
C PRO A 54 14.02 -17.14 -9.54
N GLN A 55 13.16 -16.59 -8.70
CA GLN A 55 11.73 -16.81 -8.70
C GLN A 55 11.02 -15.48 -8.80
N ARG A 56 9.79 -15.52 -9.34
CA ARG A 56 8.90 -14.36 -9.41
C ARG A 56 7.52 -14.75 -8.90
N LEU A 57 6.95 -13.87 -8.09
CA LEU A 57 5.58 -13.94 -7.60
C LEU A 57 4.90 -12.59 -7.89
N TYR A 58 3.66 -12.63 -8.31
CA TYR A 58 2.87 -11.44 -8.52
C TYR A 58 1.86 -11.24 -7.39
N LEU A 59 1.64 -9.99 -7.03
CA LEU A 59 0.62 -9.61 -6.06
C LEU A 59 -0.28 -8.55 -6.69
N GLU A 60 -1.59 -8.78 -6.63
CA GLU A 60 -2.64 -7.85 -7.01
C GLU A 60 -3.45 -7.44 -5.78
N HIS A 61 -3.80 -6.18 -5.73
CA HIS A 61 -4.69 -5.63 -4.73
C HIS A 61 -5.98 -5.13 -5.36
N PHE A 62 -7.11 -5.70 -4.96
CA PHE A 62 -8.41 -5.36 -5.53
C PHE A 62 -9.22 -4.47 -4.61
N GLY A 63 -9.73 -3.36 -5.14
CA GLY A 63 -10.59 -2.41 -4.44
C GLY A 63 -12.03 -2.90 -4.25
N VAL A 64 -12.21 -4.17 -3.83
CA VAL A 64 -13.52 -4.76 -3.57
C VAL A 64 -13.69 -5.16 -2.12
N ASP A 65 -14.95 -5.17 -1.68
CA ASP A 65 -15.34 -5.65 -0.36
C ASP A 65 -15.39 -7.21 -0.31
N GLU A 66 -15.89 -7.74 0.79
CA GLU A 66 -16.04 -9.18 1.05
C GLU A 66 -17.03 -9.91 0.15
N HIS A 67 -17.91 -9.16 -0.52
CA HIS A 67 -18.87 -9.67 -1.49
C HIS A 67 -18.39 -9.51 -2.93
N GLY A 68 -17.16 -9.00 -3.11
CA GLY A 68 -16.60 -8.71 -4.43
C GLY A 68 -17.18 -7.46 -5.09
N LEU A 69 -17.73 -6.54 -4.29
CA LEU A 69 -18.37 -5.33 -4.78
C LEU A 69 -17.42 -4.13 -4.68
N VAL A 70 -17.41 -3.32 -5.73
CA VAL A 70 -16.68 -2.05 -5.73
C VAL A 70 -17.38 -0.99 -4.87
N PRO A 71 -16.65 0.01 -4.32
CA PRO A 71 -17.28 1.13 -3.65
C PRO A 71 -18.23 1.90 -4.57
N ALA A 72 -19.33 2.42 -4.01
CA ALA A 72 -20.37 3.12 -4.80
C ALA A 72 -19.85 4.33 -5.59
N TRP A 73 -18.82 5.03 -5.08
CA TRP A 73 -18.19 6.15 -5.78
C TRP A 73 -17.54 5.73 -7.09
N PHE A 74 -17.07 4.49 -7.22
CA PHE A 74 -16.41 3.98 -8.41
C PHE A 74 -17.34 3.98 -9.65
N ALA A 75 -18.61 3.65 -9.47
CA ALA A 75 -19.63 3.75 -10.52
C ALA A 75 -19.95 5.20 -10.86
N LYS A 76 -20.07 6.04 -9.82
CA LYS A 76 -20.39 7.46 -9.96
C LYS A 76 -19.32 8.22 -10.75
N ASP A 77 -18.04 7.99 -10.43
CA ASP A 77 -16.92 8.65 -11.11
C ASP A 77 -16.81 8.27 -12.59
N ARG A 78 -17.34 7.11 -12.98
CA ARG A 78 -17.35 6.62 -14.37
C ARG A 78 -18.66 6.87 -15.10
N ASN A 79 -19.65 7.43 -14.42
CA ASN A 79 -20.99 7.70 -14.95
C ASN A 79 -21.63 6.42 -15.56
N ILE A 80 -21.52 5.30 -14.88
CA ILE A 80 -22.11 4.01 -15.24
C ILE A 80 -22.97 3.48 -14.08
N SER A 81 -23.82 2.49 -14.36
CA SER A 81 -24.59 1.85 -13.31
C SER A 81 -23.67 1.10 -12.31
N TYR A 82 -24.14 0.93 -11.08
CA TYR A 82 -23.38 0.19 -10.06
C TYR A 82 -23.19 -1.28 -10.44
N GLU A 83 -24.18 -1.89 -11.08
CA GLU A 83 -24.13 -3.26 -11.59
C GLU A 83 -23.07 -3.38 -12.69
N GLU A 84 -23.08 -2.48 -13.67
CA GLU A 84 -22.08 -2.43 -14.74
C GLU A 84 -20.66 -2.22 -14.20
N ALA A 85 -20.50 -1.36 -13.20
CA ALA A 85 -19.22 -1.12 -12.55
C ALA A 85 -18.67 -2.39 -11.89
N ASN A 86 -19.52 -3.12 -11.14
CA ASN A 86 -19.16 -4.38 -10.53
C ASN A 86 -18.82 -5.45 -11.56
N GLN A 87 -19.62 -5.59 -12.61
CA GLN A 87 -19.37 -6.55 -13.67
C GLN A 87 -18.02 -6.31 -14.34
N LYS A 88 -17.77 -5.09 -14.82
CA LYS A 88 -16.50 -4.73 -15.47
C LYS A 88 -15.29 -4.95 -14.59
N TYR A 89 -15.41 -4.63 -13.29
CA TYR A 89 -14.31 -4.80 -12.36
C TYR A 89 -14.00 -6.29 -12.14
N ASN A 90 -15.03 -7.10 -11.93
CA ASN A 90 -14.88 -8.54 -11.73
C ASN A 90 -14.42 -9.26 -13.00
N ASP A 91 -14.84 -8.82 -14.18
CA ASP A 91 -14.31 -9.32 -15.47
C ASP A 91 -12.80 -9.05 -15.57
N GLY A 92 -12.35 -7.87 -15.13
CA GLY A 92 -10.92 -7.54 -15.05
C GLY A 92 -10.16 -8.45 -14.08
N ILE A 93 -10.72 -8.76 -12.91
CA ILE A 93 -10.14 -9.73 -11.96
C ILE A 93 -10.04 -11.12 -12.61
N ALA A 94 -11.10 -11.56 -13.25
CA ALA A 94 -11.16 -12.88 -13.90
C ALA A 94 -10.11 -12.97 -15.01
N TRP A 95 -9.97 -11.92 -15.83
CA TRP A 95 -8.97 -11.85 -16.89
C TRP A 95 -7.54 -11.94 -16.33
N LYS A 96 -7.20 -11.19 -15.27
CA LYS A 96 -5.90 -11.25 -14.62
C LYS A 96 -5.57 -12.65 -14.12
N ARG A 97 -6.52 -13.32 -13.46
CA ARG A 97 -6.38 -14.71 -13.00
C ARG A 97 -6.10 -15.66 -14.17
N ALA A 98 -6.89 -15.55 -15.23
CA ALA A 98 -6.75 -16.38 -16.43
C ALA A 98 -5.38 -16.17 -17.12
N VAL A 99 -4.85 -14.94 -17.13
CA VAL A 99 -3.50 -14.66 -17.62
C VAL A 99 -2.45 -15.44 -16.83
N HIS A 100 -2.48 -15.36 -15.50
CA HIS A 100 -1.52 -16.08 -14.66
C HIS A 100 -1.65 -17.61 -14.77
N GLU A 101 -2.86 -18.13 -14.87
CA GLU A 101 -3.12 -19.54 -15.10
C GLU A 101 -2.56 -20.01 -16.45
N LYS A 102 -2.84 -19.25 -17.52
CA LYS A 102 -2.37 -19.55 -18.89
C LYS A 102 -0.87 -19.67 -18.97
N PHE A 103 -0.12 -18.82 -18.27
CA PHE A 103 1.34 -18.79 -18.32
C PHE A 103 2.00 -19.54 -17.16
N GLY A 104 1.20 -20.13 -16.25
CA GLY A 104 1.72 -20.89 -15.11
C GLY A 104 2.48 -20.01 -14.09
N THR A 105 2.22 -18.71 -14.05
CA THR A 105 2.87 -17.77 -13.13
C THR A 105 2.11 -17.70 -11.81
N LYS A 106 2.84 -17.50 -10.71
CA LYS A 106 2.24 -17.44 -9.37
C LYS A 106 1.64 -16.06 -9.11
N LEU A 107 0.38 -16.03 -8.67
CA LEU A 107 -0.35 -14.84 -8.26
C LEU A 107 -0.89 -15.01 -6.84
N ILE A 108 -0.62 -14.05 -5.97
CA ILE A 108 -1.34 -13.84 -4.72
C ILE A 108 -2.20 -12.59 -4.81
N MET A 109 -3.29 -12.56 -4.05
CA MET A 109 -4.27 -11.49 -4.16
C MET A 109 -4.67 -11.02 -2.77
N THR A 110 -4.86 -9.71 -2.65
CA THR A 110 -5.49 -9.05 -1.51
C THR A 110 -6.64 -8.18 -1.99
N SER A 111 -7.52 -7.82 -1.08
CA SER A 111 -8.65 -6.95 -1.36
C SER A 111 -8.82 -5.88 -0.29
N SER A 112 -9.68 -4.89 -0.54
CA SER A 112 -10.04 -3.91 0.49
C SER A 112 -10.63 -4.57 1.74
N ALA A 113 -11.31 -5.72 1.61
CA ALA A 113 -11.83 -6.47 2.74
C ALA A 113 -10.74 -6.90 3.74
N ASP A 114 -9.54 -7.23 3.25
CA ASP A 114 -8.41 -7.65 4.10
C ASP A 114 -7.92 -6.53 5.03
N PHE A 115 -8.14 -5.26 4.66
CA PHE A 115 -7.78 -4.11 5.50
C PHE A 115 -8.76 -3.84 6.64
N TYR A 116 -9.97 -4.36 6.54
CA TYR A 116 -11.02 -4.14 7.55
C TYR A 116 -11.26 -5.34 8.44
N ARG A 117 -10.96 -6.55 7.97
CA ARG A 117 -11.23 -7.81 8.67
C ARG A 117 -10.03 -8.41 9.37
N SER A 118 -8.84 -8.08 8.92
CA SER A 118 -7.60 -8.65 9.42
C SER A 118 -6.48 -7.60 9.46
N ASP A 119 -5.39 -7.96 10.09
CA ASP A 119 -4.15 -7.22 9.94
C ASP A 119 -3.54 -7.54 8.57
N ILE A 120 -3.50 -6.55 7.69
CA ILE A 120 -2.93 -6.70 6.35
C ILE A 120 -1.47 -7.19 6.38
N ARG A 121 -0.70 -6.84 7.43
CA ARG A 121 0.67 -7.33 7.60
C ARG A 121 0.68 -8.85 7.79
N GLU A 122 -0.15 -9.37 8.69
CA GLU A 122 -0.23 -10.81 8.94
C GLU A 122 -0.79 -11.56 7.74
N THR A 123 -1.78 -10.98 7.04
CA THR A 123 -2.32 -11.54 5.80
C THR A 123 -1.24 -11.67 4.74
N LEU A 124 -0.49 -10.61 4.47
CA LEU A 124 0.58 -10.62 3.48
C LEU A 124 1.71 -11.55 3.89
N LYS A 125 2.12 -11.52 5.16
CA LYS A 125 3.15 -12.43 5.71
C LYS A 125 2.80 -13.89 5.44
N ARG A 126 1.57 -14.31 5.75
CA ARG A 126 1.09 -15.66 5.49
C ARG A 126 1.10 -15.99 3.99
N LEU A 127 0.52 -15.14 3.13
CA LEU A 127 0.46 -15.36 1.68
C LEU A 127 1.85 -15.49 1.05
N LEU A 128 2.81 -14.69 1.49
CA LEU A 128 4.20 -14.71 1.02
C LEU A 128 4.91 -16.00 1.46
N LEU A 129 4.77 -16.39 2.73
CA LEU A 129 5.34 -17.63 3.25
C LEU A 129 4.76 -18.86 2.55
N ASP A 130 3.45 -18.91 2.34
CA ASP A 130 2.76 -20.00 1.63
C ASP A 130 3.24 -20.08 0.17
N ALA A 131 3.58 -18.94 -0.45
CA ALA A 131 4.16 -18.89 -1.78
C ALA A 131 5.66 -19.26 -1.81
N GLY A 132 6.30 -19.37 -0.65
CA GLY A 132 7.71 -19.74 -0.49
C GLY A 132 8.68 -18.56 -0.62
N VAL A 133 8.20 -17.32 -0.41
CA VAL A 133 9.04 -16.12 -0.38
C VAL A 133 9.80 -16.07 0.95
N PRO A 134 11.15 -15.98 0.94
CA PRO A 134 11.91 -15.78 2.16
C PRO A 134 11.64 -14.38 2.72
N LEU A 135 11.37 -14.28 4.01
CA LEU A 135 11.15 -13.01 4.69
C LEU A 135 12.35 -12.69 5.58
N GLN A 136 12.75 -11.42 5.55
CA GLN A 136 13.75 -10.86 6.44
C GLN A 136 13.19 -9.58 7.04
N GLU A 137 12.49 -9.72 8.17
CA GLU A 137 11.85 -8.57 8.81
C GLU A 137 12.88 -7.50 9.17
N ARG A 138 12.58 -6.27 8.81
CA ARG A 138 13.40 -5.10 9.09
C ARG A 138 12.94 -4.44 10.38
N THR A 139 13.90 -3.91 11.12
CA THR A 139 13.63 -3.07 12.27
C THR A 139 13.11 -1.68 11.84
N ASP A 140 12.45 -0.99 12.75
CA ASP A 140 11.98 0.38 12.46
C ASP A 140 13.14 1.33 12.15
N VAL A 141 14.32 1.11 12.74
CA VAL A 141 15.53 1.89 12.46
C VAL A 141 16.01 1.68 11.02
N GLU A 142 16.00 0.44 10.53
CA GLU A 142 16.37 0.14 9.15
C GLU A 142 15.37 0.75 8.16
N LEU A 143 14.06 0.65 8.45
CA LEU A 143 13.01 1.28 7.64
C LEU A 143 13.15 2.79 7.60
N TYR A 144 13.38 3.41 8.76
CA TYR A 144 13.62 4.85 8.86
C TYR A 144 14.81 5.26 7.99
N SER A 145 15.94 4.55 8.10
CA SER A 145 17.17 4.86 7.35
C SER A 145 17.01 4.70 5.83
N MET A 146 16.10 3.83 5.37
CA MET A 146 15.77 3.69 3.95
C MET A 146 15.00 4.89 3.41
N VAL A 147 14.10 5.45 4.21
CA VAL A 147 13.23 6.58 3.80
C VAL A 147 13.91 7.92 4.02
N LEU A 148 14.64 8.04 5.13
CA LEU A 148 15.34 9.24 5.58
C LEU A 148 16.82 8.91 5.83
N PRO A 149 17.65 8.80 4.79
CA PRO A 149 19.07 8.51 4.96
C PRO A 149 19.75 9.53 5.87
N GLU A 150 20.62 9.07 6.76
CA GLU A 150 21.33 9.87 7.73
C GLU A 150 22.06 11.06 7.06
N GLY A 151 21.92 12.24 7.63
CA GLY A 151 22.52 13.48 7.12
C GLY A 151 21.84 14.04 5.87
N SER A 152 20.82 13.39 5.32
CA SER A 152 20.07 13.83 4.14
C SER A 152 19.34 15.16 4.40
N LYS A 153 19.03 15.90 3.33
CA LYS A 153 18.20 17.10 3.41
C LYS A 153 16.79 16.79 3.93
N GLN A 154 16.26 15.64 3.56
CA GLN A 154 14.95 15.16 3.95
C GLN A 154 14.90 14.87 5.46
N GLU A 155 15.90 14.17 5.99
CA GLU A 155 16.00 13.89 7.43
C GLU A 155 16.11 15.20 8.23
N LYS A 156 17.01 16.10 7.83
CA LYS A 156 17.17 17.41 8.49
C LYS A 156 15.88 18.24 8.46
N ALA A 157 15.15 18.21 7.34
CA ALA A 157 13.86 18.90 7.22
C ALA A 157 12.80 18.25 8.13
N PHE A 158 12.76 16.93 8.21
CA PHE A 158 11.84 16.18 9.06
C PHE A 158 12.11 16.47 10.56
N ILE A 159 13.38 16.39 11.00
CA ILE A 159 13.78 16.71 12.37
C ILE A 159 13.41 18.15 12.73
N ARG A 160 13.64 19.08 11.81
CA ARG A 160 13.26 20.49 12.01
C ARG A 160 11.75 20.67 12.16
N LEU A 161 10.97 19.96 11.35
CA LEU A 161 9.50 19.97 11.43
C LEU A 161 9.02 19.51 12.81
N ILE A 162 9.54 18.39 13.30
CA ILE A 162 9.23 17.85 14.64
C ILE A 162 9.61 18.84 15.73
N ALA A 163 10.84 19.34 15.71
CA ALA A 163 11.32 20.29 16.69
C ALA A 163 10.48 21.59 16.72
N THR A 164 10.09 22.09 15.54
CA THR A 164 9.24 23.28 15.42
C THR A 164 7.86 23.01 16.01
N PHE A 165 7.24 21.87 15.70
CA PHE A 165 5.95 21.49 16.25
C PHE A 165 5.98 21.41 17.79
N VAL A 166 6.97 20.71 18.36
CA VAL A 166 7.11 20.57 19.82
C VAL A 166 7.31 21.95 20.47
N THR A 167 8.14 22.81 19.88
CA THR A 167 8.37 24.17 20.38
C THR A 167 7.09 25.00 20.38
N LEU A 168 6.35 24.99 19.27
CA LEU A 168 5.09 25.72 19.14
C LEU A 168 4.02 25.18 20.09
N LEU A 169 3.90 23.86 20.23
CA LEU A 169 2.97 23.25 21.17
C LEU A 169 3.25 23.69 22.62
N LYS A 170 4.51 23.63 23.05
CA LYS A 170 4.93 24.06 24.38
C LYS A 170 4.70 25.55 24.62
N SER A 171 5.01 26.41 23.63
CA SER A 171 4.84 27.86 23.76
C SER A 171 3.38 28.31 23.72
N SER A 172 2.50 27.54 23.08
CA SER A 172 1.08 27.86 22.97
C SER A 172 0.26 27.52 24.23
N CYS A 173 0.85 26.84 25.20
CA CYS A 173 0.18 26.31 26.39
C CYS A 173 -1.04 25.42 26.05
N ARG A 174 -1.06 24.82 24.87
CA ARG A 174 -2.12 23.88 24.42
C ARG A 174 -1.70 22.46 24.60
N SER A 175 -2.66 21.60 24.88
CA SER A 175 -2.43 20.17 24.87
C SER A 175 -2.51 19.61 23.44
N LEU A 176 -1.91 18.44 23.22
CA LEU A 176 -2.04 17.72 21.95
C LEU A 176 -3.52 17.41 21.63
N LYS A 177 -4.34 17.15 22.66
CA LYS A 177 -5.79 16.95 22.52
C LYS A 177 -6.50 18.17 21.95
N ASP A 178 -6.10 19.39 22.36
CA ASP A 178 -6.69 20.62 21.86
C ASP A 178 -6.34 20.83 20.37
N VAL A 179 -5.11 20.50 19.98
CA VAL A 179 -4.69 20.58 18.57
C VAL A 179 -5.45 19.56 17.72
N LEU A 180 -5.59 18.32 18.17
CA LEU A 180 -6.37 17.29 17.47
C LEU A 180 -7.84 17.68 17.34
N LYS A 181 -8.45 18.23 18.40
CA LYS A 181 -9.82 18.74 18.35
C LYS A 181 -9.99 19.85 17.32
N GLN A 182 -9.04 20.79 17.28
CA GLN A 182 -9.08 21.90 16.33
C GLN A 182 -8.91 21.43 14.87
N THR A 183 -8.05 20.45 14.59
CA THR A 183 -7.90 19.90 13.23
C THR A 183 -9.16 19.16 12.77
N ASN A 184 -9.84 18.45 13.67
CA ASN A 184 -11.11 17.79 13.41
C ASN A 184 -12.23 18.81 13.13
N GLU A 185 -12.35 19.87 13.95
CA GLU A 185 -13.35 20.92 13.78
C GLU A 185 -13.16 21.72 12.48
N ALA A 186 -11.92 21.85 12.02
CA ALA A 186 -11.58 22.51 10.75
C ALA A 186 -11.75 21.61 9.51
N ASP A 187 -12.15 20.34 9.68
CA ASP A 187 -12.18 19.29 8.62
C ASP A 187 -10.85 19.20 7.82
N ASP A 188 -9.74 19.53 8.47
CA ASP A 188 -8.40 19.46 7.88
C ASP A 188 -7.80 18.07 8.08
N ARG A 189 -8.23 17.13 7.24
CA ARG A 189 -7.78 15.72 7.27
C ARG A 189 -6.26 15.56 7.16
N ARG A 190 -5.59 16.45 6.42
CA ARG A 190 -4.13 16.39 6.27
C ARG A 190 -3.43 16.76 7.57
N SER A 191 -3.82 17.86 8.21
CA SER A 191 -3.28 18.27 9.49
C SER A 191 -3.62 17.28 10.60
N GLU A 192 -4.85 16.75 10.61
CA GLU A 192 -5.25 15.70 11.54
C GLU A 192 -4.35 14.45 11.39
N PHE A 193 -4.15 13.98 10.16
CA PHE A 193 -3.27 12.85 9.88
C PHE A 193 -1.85 13.08 10.39
N VAL A 194 -1.27 14.24 10.10
CA VAL A 194 0.11 14.59 10.52
C VAL A 194 0.22 14.65 12.05
N VAL A 195 -0.73 15.29 12.72
CA VAL A 195 -0.71 15.40 14.18
C VAL A 195 -0.89 14.04 14.83
N LYS A 196 -1.84 13.24 14.35
CA LYS A 196 -2.18 11.93 14.91
C LYS A 196 -1.09 10.87 14.69
N ASN A 197 -0.50 10.85 13.50
CA ASN A 197 0.38 9.74 13.10
C ASN A 197 1.87 10.09 13.11
N ILE A 198 2.23 11.37 13.14
CA ILE A 198 3.62 11.81 13.16
C ILE A 198 3.97 12.49 14.49
N PHE A 199 3.24 13.52 14.86
CA PHE A 199 3.64 14.31 16.03
C PHE A 199 3.28 13.65 17.36
N ARG A 200 2.12 13.02 17.44
CA ARG A 200 1.67 12.35 18.66
C ARG A 200 2.63 11.24 19.13
N PRO A 201 3.04 10.29 18.26
CA PRO A 201 3.97 9.22 18.66
C PRO A 201 5.35 9.71 19.10
N VAL A 202 5.75 10.91 18.65
CA VAL A 202 7.04 11.52 19.03
C VAL A 202 6.95 12.30 20.35
N TYR A 203 5.74 12.81 20.66
CA TYR A 203 5.53 13.68 21.83
C TYR A 203 5.15 12.89 23.09
N GLU A 204 4.41 11.78 22.97
CA GLU A 204 4.03 10.85 24.07
C GLU A 204 5.14 9.84 24.37
#